data_d3e69005044ac402eb017d039dea4fa9
#
_entry.id   d3e69005044ac402eb017d039dea4fa9
#
_cell.length_a   1.000
_cell.length_b   1.000
_cell.length_c   1.000
_cell.angle_alpha   90.00
_cell.angle_beta   90.00
_cell.angle_gamma   90.00
#
_symmetry.space_group_name_H-M   'P 1'
#
loop_
_entity.id
_entity.type
_entity.pdbx_description
1 polymer ?
#
loop_
_entity_poly.entity_id
_entity_poly.type
_entity_poly.pdbx_seq_one_letter_code
_entity_poly.pdbx_strand_id
1 'polypeptide(L)'
;MIDVLVVDDDARVARVNAAYVTKLPGFRVAATAHSAAEALAVLDGRPVDLVLLDHYLPDENGLAAIRELRARGHQCDVIMVTAARDVATVQAAMRHGALQYLVKPFNFAGLRTKLEAYAALRRTLEGGGEAEQAEVDRIFGTLAAGAVAPDLPKGHSPTTAELVRQALLAADGPLSTQELAERTGVSRQTAQRYLKLLERTGRVRLSLRYGETGRPEHRYTWVSSP
;
A
#
# COMPACT_ATOMS: atom_id res chain seq x y z
N MET A 1 6.92 0.79 20.50
CA MET A 1 6.61 -0.58 20.05
C MET A 1 5.15 -0.58 19.66
N ILE A 2 4.81 -1.05 18.46
CA ILE A 2 3.42 -1.09 17.94
C ILE A 2 2.84 -2.47 18.22
N ASP A 3 1.79 -2.53 19.02
CA ASP A 3 1.09 -3.77 19.38
C ASP A 3 0.02 -4.10 18.33
N VAL A 4 0.18 -5.26 17.67
CA VAL A 4 -0.65 -5.68 16.55
C VAL A 4 -1.52 -6.87 16.92
N LEU A 5 -2.83 -6.76 16.72
CA LEU A 5 -3.77 -7.87 16.73
C LEU A 5 -3.95 -8.38 15.29
N VAL A 6 -3.79 -9.68 15.09
CA VAL A 6 -4.02 -10.32 13.79
C VAL A 6 -5.33 -11.09 13.86
N VAL A 7 -6.29 -10.75 12.97
CA VAL A 7 -7.63 -11.34 12.92
C VAL A 7 -7.87 -11.98 11.57
N ASP A 8 -8.00 -13.31 11.53
CA ASP A 8 -8.17 -14.10 10.30
C ASP A 8 -8.81 -15.45 10.68
N ASP A 9 -9.86 -15.86 10.01
CA ASP A 9 -10.58 -17.11 10.28
C ASP A 9 -9.71 -18.35 10.02
N ASP A 10 -8.78 -18.26 9.05
CA ASP A 10 -7.79 -19.30 8.83
C ASP A 10 -6.59 -19.14 9.78
N ALA A 11 -6.51 -20.04 10.78
CA ALA A 11 -5.42 -20.07 11.75
C ALA A 11 -4.02 -20.20 11.12
N ARG A 12 -3.90 -20.76 9.91
CA ARG A 12 -2.62 -20.83 9.19
C ARG A 12 -2.24 -19.47 8.63
N VAL A 13 -3.21 -18.76 8.05
CA VAL A 13 -3.01 -17.39 7.51
C VAL A 13 -2.73 -16.43 8.66
N ALA A 14 -3.48 -16.47 9.76
CA ALA A 14 -3.21 -15.70 10.96
C ALA A 14 -1.78 -15.90 11.47
N ARG A 15 -1.31 -17.15 11.53
CA ARG A 15 0.06 -17.50 11.94
C ARG A 15 1.11 -16.94 11.00
N VAL A 16 0.89 -17.01 9.68
CA VAL A 16 1.82 -16.45 8.68
C VAL A 16 1.89 -14.94 8.81
N ASN A 17 0.75 -14.26 8.95
CA ASN A 17 0.69 -12.81 9.12
C ASN A 17 1.36 -12.38 10.44
N ALA A 18 1.13 -13.10 11.53
CA ALA A 18 1.81 -12.87 12.80
C ALA A 18 3.34 -13.05 12.68
N ALA A 19 3.79 -14.10 11.98
CA ALA A 19 5.23 -14.29 11.72
C ALA A 19 5.82 -13.18 10.85
N TYR A 20 5.06 -12.60 9.93
CA TYR A 20 5.51 -11.44 9.15
C TYR A 20 5.64 -10.19 10.02
N VAL A 21 4.66 -9.91 10.89
CA VAL A 21 4.69 -8.80 11.84
C VAL A 21 5.92 -8.90 12.75
N THR A 22 6.18 -10.09 13.32
CA THR A 22 7.30 -10.31 14.24
C THR A 22 8.68 -10.08 13.60
N LYS A 23 8.80 -10.21 12.28
CA LYS A 23 10.05 -9.92 11.55
C LYS A 23 10.34 -8.43 11.37
N LEU A 24 9.39 -7.55 11.68
CA LEU A 24 9.53 -6.12 11.46
C LEU A 24 9.95 -5.41 12.76
N PRO A 25 11.08 -4.67 12.74
CA PRO A 25 11.48 -3.87 13.89
C PRO A 25 10.40 -2.86 14.29
N GLY A 26 10.15 -2.72 15.58
CA GLY A 26 9.17 -1.77 16.10
C GLY A 26 7.74 -2.31 16.19
N PHE A 27 7.48 -3.55 15.74
CA PHE A 27 6.19 -4.22 15.84
C PHE A 27 6.25 -5.42 16.77
N ARG A 28 5.12 -5.71 17.43
CA ARG A 28 4.92 -6.88 18.27
C ARG A 28 3.51 -7.42 18.06
N VAL A 29 3.37 -8.73 17.94
CA VAL A 29 2.06 -9.39 17.92
C VAL A 29 1.51 -9.41 19.34
N ALA A 30 0.42 -8.69 19.57
CA ALA A 30 -0.29 -8.67 20.85
C ALA A 30 -1.10 -9.95 21.05
N ALA A 31 -1.83 -10.37 20.02
CA ALA A 31 -2.62 -11.60 19.98
C ALA A 31 -2.97 -11.97 18.54
N THR A 32 -3.52 -13.18 18.37
CA THR A 32 -4.25 -13.61 17.18
C THR A 32 -5.69 -13.93 17.58
N ALA A 33 -6.64 -13.64 16.71
CA ALA A 33 -8.06 -13.96 16.86
C ALA A 33 -8.60 -14.57 15.57
N HIS A 34 -9.63 -15.41 15.69
CA HIS A 34 -10.19 -16.14 14.55
C HIS A 34 -11.66 -15.80 14.28
N SER A 35 -12.20 -14.83 15.03
CA SER A 35 -13.53 -14.28 14.89
C SER A 35 -13.56 -12.82 15.33
N ALA A 36 -14.62 -12.10 14.99
CA ALA A 36 -14.82 -10.72 15.48
C ALA A 36 -15.03 -10.70 16.99
N ALA A 37 -15.77 -11.66 17.53
CA ALA A 37 -15.99 -11.78 18.98
C ALA A 37 -14.67 -11.97 19.74
N GLU A 38 -13.78 -12.85 19.26
CA GLU A 38 -12.45 -13.03 19.85
C GLU A 38 -11.61 -11.74 19.77
N ALA A 39 -11.65 -11.05 18.62
CA ALA A 39 -10.92 -9.80 18.42
C ALA A 39 -11.39 -8.72 19.42
N LEU A 40 -12.70 -8.55 19.58
CA LEU A 40 -13.27 -7.62 20.56
C LEU A 40 -12.89 -7.98 22.00
N ALA A 41 -12.93 -9.27 22.36
CA ALA A 41 -12.51 -9.72 23.70
C ALA A 41 -11.03 -9.39 23.99
N VAL A 42 -10.15 -9.51 22.98
CA VAL A 42 -8.75 -9.09 23.11
C VAL A 42 -8.64 -7.59 23.32
N LEU A 43 -9.39 -6.79 22.55
CA LEU A 43 -9.37 -5.32 22.63
C LEU A 43 -9.94 -4.81 23.96
N ASP A 44 -10.97 -5.47 24.50
CA ASP A 44 -11.54 -5.15 25.82
C ASP A 44 -10.54 -5.45 26.97
N GLY A 45 -9.67 -6.44 26.79
CA GLY A 45 -8.75 -6.91 27.81
C GLY A 45 -7.35 -6.27 27.81
N ARG A 46 -6.93 -5.63 26.71
CA ARG A 46 -5.59 -5.06 26.56
C ARG A 46 -5.47 -4.02 25.48
N PRO A 47 -4.54 -3.06 25.62
CA PRO A 47 -4.29 -2.07 24.58
C PRO A 47 -3.70 -2.74 23.32
N VAL A 48 -4.20 -2.31 22.16
CA VAL A 48 -3.73 -2.69 20.84
C VAL A 48 -3.66 -1.41 19.99
N ASP A 49 -2.58 -1.25 19.24
CA ASP A 49 -2.38 -0.07 18.41
C ASP A 49 -2.94 -0.28 16.99
N LEU A 50 -2.79 -1.49 16.46
CA LEU A 50 -3.15 -1.82 15.10
C LEU A 50 -3.84 -3.18 15.02
N VAL A 51 -4.93 -3.26 14.25
CA VAL A 51 -5.60 -4.51 13.90
C VAL A 51 -5.37 -4.82 12.43
N LEU A 52 -4.79 -5.99 12.12
CA LEU A 52 -4.81 -6.57 10.78
C LEU A 52 -6.06 -7.44 10.68
N LEU A 53 -7.06 -7.00 9.91
CA LEU A 53 -8.41 -7.56 9.95
C LEU A 53 -8.81 -8.18 8.62
N ASP A 54 -9.19 -9.45 8.61
CA ASP A 54 -9.85 -10.02 7.44
C ASP A 54 -11.31 -9.54 7.34
N HIS A 55 -11.81 -9.50 6.12
CA HIS A 55 -13.20 -9.21 5.83
C HIS A 55 -14.13 -10.40 6.11
N TYR A 56 -13.63 -11.60 5.83
CA TYR A 56 -14.42 -12.82 5.98
C TYR A 56 -14.12 -13.49 7.33
N LEU A 57 -15.04 -13.28 8.29
CA LEU A 57 -14.97 -13.91 9.60
C LEU A 57 -16.20 -14.79 9.80
N PRO A 58 -16.14 -15.81 10.66
CA PRO A 58 -17.20 -16.82 10.77
C PRO A 58 -18.48 -16.28 11.43
N ASP A 59 -18.38 -15.26 12.25
CA ASP A 59 -19.47 -14.67 13.03
C ASP A 59 -20.05 -13.40 12.39
N GLU A 60 -19.21 -12.55 11.78
CA GLU A 60 -19.64 -11.36 11.06
C GLU A 60 -18.60 -10.92 10.01
N ASN A 61 -18.95 -9.99 9.14
CA ASN A 61 -17.97 -9.46 8.20
C ASN A 61 -17.07 -8.37 8.86
N GLY A 62 -15.85 -8.22 8.34
CA GLY A 62 -14.87 -7.27 8.88
C GLY A 62 -15.34 -5.82 8.93
N LEU A 63 -16.28 -5.39 8.05
CA LEU A 63 -16.85 -4.04 8.11
C LEU A 63 -17.79 -3.88 9.32
N ALA A 64 -18.54 -4.91 9.66
CA ALA A 64 -19.36 -4.93 10.86
C ALA A 64 -18.47 -4.94 12.11
N ALA A 65 -17.41 -5.74 12.10
CA ALA A 65 -16.41 -5.77 13.17
C ALA A 65 -15.77 -4.38 13.41
N ILE A 66 -15.41 -3.63 12.36
CA ILE A 66 -14.90 -2.25 12.53
C ILE A 66 -15.95 -1.35 13.16
N ARG A 67 -17.22 -1.43 12.75
CA ARG A 67 -18.30 -0.62 13.33
C ARG A 67 -18.49 -0.92 14.81
N GLU A 68 -18.54 -2.20 15.18
CA GLU A 68 -18.68 -2.63 16.57
C GLU A 68 -17.50 -2.17 17.43
N LEU A 69 -16.27 -2.30 16.91
CA LEU A 69 -15.04 -1.81 17.52
C LEU A 69 -15.14 -0.29 17.84
N ARG A 70 -15.61 0.50 16.88
CA ARG A 70 -15.81 1.95 17.08
C ARG A 70 -16.96 2.25 18.03
N ALA A 71 -18.06 1.49 17.98
CA ALA A 71 -19.20 1.63 18.90
C ALA A 71 -18.80 1.38 20.36
N ARG A 72 -17.86 0.46 20.60
CA ARG A 72 -17.27 0.21 21.93
C ARG A 72 -16.20 1.23 22.35
N GLY A 73 -15.87 2.19 21.52
CA GLY A 73 -14.90 3.26 21.81
C GLY A 73 -13.43 2.89 21.61
N HIS A 74 -13.13 1.75 21.00
CA HIS A 74 -11.74 1.39 20.67
C HIS A 74 -11.17 2.32 19.61
N GLN A 75 -9.99 2.87 19.90
CA GLN A 75 -9.29 3.85 19.03
C GLN A 75 -8.17 3.22 18.19
N CYS A 76 -7.99 1.89 18.28
CA CYS A 76 -6.94 1.22 17.51
C CYS A 76 -7.15 1.42 16.00
N ASP A 77 -6.05 1.51 15.28
CA ASP A 77 -6.04 1.62 13.82
C ASP A 77 -6.36 0.27 13.17
N VAL A 78 -6.90 0.31 11.94
CA VAL A 78 -7.29 -0.91 11.22
C VAL A 78 -6.67 -0.91 9.83
N ILE A 79 -6.01 -2.02 9.48
CA ILE A 79 -5.62 -2.38 8.11
C ILE A 79 -6.43 -3.61 7.71
N MET A 80 -7.27 -3.47 6.66
CA MET A 80 -7.98 -4.62 6.09
C MET A 80 -7.02 -5.51 5.29
N VAL A 81 -7.05 -6.82 5.56
CA VAL A 81 -6.16 -7.81 4.91
C VAL A 81 -7.03 -8.94 4.37
N THR A 82 -7.53 -8.82 3.15
CA THR A 82 -8.64 -9.66 2.70
C THR A 82 -8.61 -10.01 1.21
N ALA A 83 -9.33 -11.07 0.82
CA ALA A 83 -9.53 -11.46 -0.58
C ALA A 83 -10.59 -10.60 -1.30
N ALA A 84 -11.39 -9.80 -0.59
CA ALA A 84 -12.39 -8.92 -1.19
C ALA A 84 -11.70 -7.83 -2.04
N ARG A 85 -12.13 -7.68 -3.30
CA ARG A 85 -11.52 -6.77 -4.28
C ARG A 85 -12.53 -5.78 -4.87
N ASP A 86 -13.78 -5.90 -4.50
CA ASP A 86 -14.81 -5.02 -5.01
C ASP A 86 -14.67 -3.59 -4.44
N VAL A 87 -14.88 -2.60 -5.29
CA VAL A 87 -14.69 -1.18 -4.95
C VAL A 87 -15.63 -0.74 -3.84
N ALA A 88 -16.83 -1.32 -3.78
CA ALA A 88 -17.82 -0.95 -2.77
C ALA A 88 -17.36 -1.36 -1.35
N THR A 89 -16.79 -2.56 -1.21
CA THR A 89 -16.19 -3.02 0.05
C THR A 89 -14.98 -2.17 0.46
N VAL A 90 -14.10 -1.82 -0.48
CA VAL A 90 -12.96 -0.92 -0.21
C VAL A 90 -13.45 0.45 0.28
N GLN A 91 -14.41 1.05 -0.42
CA GLN A 91 -14.99 2.34 -0.03
C GLN A 91 -15.69 2.28 1.34
N ALA A 92 -16.40 1.18 1.63
CA ALA A 92 -17.03 0.99 2.92
C ALA A 92 -16.01 0.87 4.05
N ALA A 93 -14.91 0.12 3.83
CA ALA A 93 -13.82 0.00 4.79
C ALA A 93 -13.22 1.39 5.14
N MET A 94 -12.93 2.20 4.12
CA MET A 94 -12.43 3.57 4.32
C MET A 94 -13.42 4.44 5.12
N ARG A 95 -14.71 4.39 4.79
CA ARG A 95 -15.76 5.15 5.51
C ARG A 95 -15.90 4.72 6.97
N HIS A 96 -15.60 3.46 7.29
CA HIS A 96 -15.62 2.94 8.66
C HIS A 96 -14.29 3.12 9.40
N GLY A 97 -13.30 3.79 8.79
CA GLY A 97 -12.04 4.16 9.44
C GLY A 97 -10.93 3.11 9.32
N ALA A 98 -10.98 2.26 8.28
CA ALA A 98 -9.80 1.50 7.90
C ALA A 98 -8.77 2.45 7.26
N LEU A 99 -7.55 2.47 7.80
CA LEU A 99 -6.48 3.34 7.30
C LEU A 99 -5.90 2.82 5.99
N GLN A 100 -5.83 1.51 5.82
CA GLN A 100 -5.25 0.88 4.64
C GLN A 100 -5.97 -0.42 4.30
N TYR A 101 -5.73 -0.89 3.08
CA TYR A 101 -6.33 -2.11 2.54
C TYR A 101 -5.25 -2.93 1.82
N LEU A 102 -5.13 -4.22 2.13
CA LEU A 102 -4.19 -5.16 1.53
C LEU A 102 -4.95 -6.35 0.96
N VAL A 103 -4.85 -6.56 -0.34
CA VAL A 103 -5.57 -7.63 -1.04
C VAL A 103 -4.77 -8.92 -1.03
N LYS A 104 -5.38 -10.03 -0.58
CA LYS A 104 -4.83 -11.38 -0.67
C LYS A 104 -4.91 -11.91 -2.14
N PRO A 105 -3.94 -12.72 -2.62
CA PRO A 105 -2.70 -13.11 -1.95
C PRO A 105 -1.64 -12.01 -2.00
N PHE A 106 -0.88 -11.85 -0.95
CA PHE A 106 0.27 -10.96 -0.86
C PHE A 106 1.48 -11.72 -0.29
N ASN A 107 2.66 -11.14 -0.48
CA ASN A 107 3.90 -11.65 0.09
C ASN A 107 4.35 -10.79 1.28
N PHE A 108 5.44 -11.21 1.94
CA PHE A 108 6.03 -10.45 3.05
C PHE A 108 6.33 -8.99 2.68
N ALA A 109 6.83 -8.73 1.46
CA ALA A 109 7.17 -7.38 1.03
C ALA A 109 5.92 -6.47 0.95
N GLY A 110 4.78 -7.00 0.50
CA GLY A 110 3.52 -6.25 0.45
C GLY A 110 3.02 -5.84 1.84
N LEU A 111 2.99 -6.77 2.80
CA LEU A 111 2.61 -6.45 4.18
C LEU A 111 3.63 -5.51 4.84
N ARG A 112 4.92 -5.76 4.65
CA ARG A 112 6.00 -4.92 5.14
C ARG A 112 5.83 -3.47 4.73
N THR A 113 5.59 -3.20 3.44
CA THR A 113 5.37 -1.84 2.92
C THR A 113 4.22 -1.13 3.63
N LYS A 114 3.11 -1.84 3.89
CA LYS A 114 1.95 -1.29 4.62
C LYS A 114 2.29 -0.94 6.06
N LEU A 115 2.94 -1.85 6.75
CA LEU A 115 3.32 -1.66 8.15
C LEU A 115 4.38 -0.57 8.33
N GLU A 116 5.38 -0.49 7.45
CA GLU A 116 6.38 0.58 7.47
C GLU A 116 5.74 1.96 7.19
N ALA A 117 4.80 2.04 6.25
CA ALA A 117 4.04 3.27 5.99
C ALA A 117 3.20 3.67 7.22
N TYR A 118 2.54 2.70 7.86
CA TYR A 118 1.80 2.94 9.10
C TYR A 118 2.70 3.44 10.23
N ALA A 119 3.86 2.81 10.44
CA ALA A 119 4.80 3.24 11.48
C ALA A 119 5.36 4.65 11.21
N ALA A 120 5.58 5.01 9.95
CA ALA A 120 6.00 6.35 9.56
C ALA A 120 4.91 7.39 9.86
N LEU A 121 3.65 7.10 9.47
CA LEU A 121 2.50 7.94 9.79
C LEU A 121 2.37 8.18 11.29
N ARG A 122 2.40 7.09 12.08
CA ARG A 122 2.25 7.17 13.53
C ARG A 122 3.32 8.04 14.18
N ARG A 123 4.59 7.88 13.77
CA ARG A 123 5.70 8.72 14.28
C ARG A 123 5.46 10.20 13.99
N THR A 124 4.95 10.53 12.82
CA THR A 124 4.62 11.91 12.45
C THR A 124 3.51 12.47 13.36
N LEU A 125 2.46 11.68 13.63
CA LEU A 125 1.35 12.09 14.50
C LEU A 125 1.75 12.19 15.98
N GLU A 126 2.66 11.33 16.45
CA GLU A 126 3.17 11.34 17.85
C GLU A 126 4.12 12.52 18.12
N GLY A 127 4.71 13.12 17.07
CA GLY A 127 5.64 14.25 17.17
C GLY A 127 5.02 15.52 17.76
N GLY A 128 3.71 15.68 17.71
CA GLY A 128 2.95 16.80 18.27
C GLY A 128 3.34 18.16 17.67
N GLY A 129 2.50 19.17 17.83
CA GLY A 129 2.74 20.51 17.36
C GLY A 129 1.81 20.95 16.24
N GLU A 130 1.97 22.18 15.77
CA GLU A 130 1.27 22.67 14.57
C GLU A 130 1.91 22.03 13.34
N ALA A 131 1.12 21.26 12.58
CA ALA A 131 1.58 20.66 11.34
C ALA A 131 1.57 21.71 10.22
N GLU A 132 2.71 21.93 9.58
CA GLU A 132 2.75 22.71 8.34
C GLU A 132 2.05 21.95 7.21
N GLN A 133 1.55 22.67 6.19
CA GLN A 133 0.84 22.06 5.05
C GLN A 133 1.63 20.92 4.41
N ALA A 134 2.95 21.06 4.27
CA ALA A 134 3.82 20.02 3.71
C ALA A 134 3.83 18.72 4.57
N GLU A 135 3.62 18.83 5.86
CA GLU A 135 3.52 17.69 6.77
C GLU A 135 2.15 17.02 6.67
N VAL A 136 1.09 17.80 6.59
CA VAL A 136 -0.27 17.33 6.30
C VAL A 136 -0.29 16.56 4.97
N ASP A 137 0.26 17.13 3.91
CA ASP A 137 0.34 16.49 2.59
C ASP A 137 1.14 15.18 2.64
N ARG A 138 2.20 15.12 3.45
CA ARG A 138 2.98 13.90 3.68
C ARG A 138 2.17 12.83 4.40
N ILE A 139 1.41 13.19 5.43
CA ILE A 139 0.53 12.28 6.17
C ILE A 139 -0.49 11.64 5.22
N PHE A 140 -1.23 12.46 4.46
CA PHE A 140 -2.22 11.97 3.50
C PHE A 140 -1.56 11.24 2.32
N GLY A 141 -0.41 11.70 1.84
CA GLY A 141 0.38 11.03 0.80
C GLY A 141 0.89 9.66 1.25
N THR A 142 1.30 9.50 2.50
CA THR A 142 1.74 8.21 3.06
C THR A 142 0.58 7.23 3.17
N LEU A 143 -0.61 7.68 3.54
CA LEU A 143 -1.82 6.88 3.52
C LEU A 143 -2.20 6.44 2.10
N ALA A 144 -2.09 7.35 1.12
CA ALA A 144 -2.35 7.07 -0.28
C ALA A 144 -1.26 6.17 -0.92
N ALA A 145 0.02 6.36 -0.59
CA ALA A 145 1.12 5.51 -1.06
C ALA A 145 1.05 4.08 -0.48
N GLY A 146 0.45 3.93 0.69
CA GLY A 146 0.05 2.62 1.23
C GLY A 146 -1.06 1.94 0.41
N ALA A 147 -1.82 2.68 -0.42
CA ALA A 147 -2.76 2.15 -1.39
C ALA A 147 -2.01 1.83 -2.69
N VAL A 148 -1.60 0.56 -2.82
CA VAL A 148 -1.18 -0.06 -4.08
C VAL A 148 0.10 0.51 -4.71
N ALA A 149 1.26 -0.05 -4.33
CA ALA A 149 2.16 -0.44 -5.41
C ALA A 149 1.42 -1.58 -6.15
N PRO A 150 1.04 -1.43 -7.43
CA PRO A 150 0.50 -2.56 -8.17
C PRO A 150 1.52 -3.70 -8.07
N ASP A 151 1.02 -4.92 -7.81
CA ASP A 151 1.85 -6.12 -7.90
C ASP A 151 2.61 -6.04 -9.22
N LEU A 152 3.90 -5.73 -9.13
CA LEU A 152 4.72 -5.59 -10.33
C LEU A 152 4.71 -6.97 -11.00
N PRO A 153 4.31 -7.10 -12.26
CA PRO A 153 4.26 -8.38 -12.95
C PRO A 153 5.60 -9.11 -12.80
N LYS A 154 5.59 -10.44 -12.81
CA LYS A 154 6.81 -11.26 -12.73
C LYS A 154 7.91 -10.67 -13.62
N GLY A 155 9.10 -10.45 -13.06
CA GLY A 155 10.23 -9.84 -13.74
C GLY A 155 10.37 -8.32 -13.57
N HIS A 156 9.54 -7.66 -12.77
CA HIS A 156 9.70 -6.26 -12.40
C HIS A 156 10.21 -6.15 -10.95
N SER A 157 11.19 -5.28 -10.73
CA SER A 157 11.76 -4.98 -9.40
C SER A 157 11.21 -3.63 -8.89
N PRO A 158 10.80 -3.52 -7.61
CA PRO A 158 10.39 -2.24 -7.02
C PRO A 158 11.48 -1.16 -7.12
N THR A 159 12.74 -1.54 -6.94
CA THR A 159 13.89 -0.64 -7.05
C THR A 159 14.01 -0.07 -8.46
N THR A 160 13.88 -0.92 -9.49
CA THR A 160 13.93 -0.46 -10.88
C THR A 160 12.70 0.39 -11.25
N ALA A 161 11.52 0.06 -10.72
CA ALA A 161 10.32 0.86 -10.92
C ALA A 161 10.49 2.28 -10.36
N GLU A 162 11.09 2.40 -9.18
CA GLU A 162 11.35 3.69 -8.55
C GLU A 162 12.41 4.50 -9.31
N LEU A 163 13.50 3.89 -9.80
CA LEU A 163 14.49 4.54 -10.66
C LEU A 163 13.85 5.10 -11.94
N VAL A 164 13.00 4.30 -12.60
CA VAL A 164 12.27 4.72 -13.79
C VAL A 164 11.32 5.88 -13.49
N ARG A 165 10.60 5.81 -12.38
CA ARG A 165 9.70 6.88 -11.92
C ARG A 165 10.44 8.19 -11.68
N GLN A 166 11.55 8.15 -10.94
CA GLN A 166 12.36 9.32 -10.63
C GLN A 166 12.95 9.95 -11.90
N ALA A 167 13.45 9.14 -12.83
CA ALA A 167 13.98 9.64 -14.09
C ALA A 167 12.93 10.33 -14.96
N LEU A 168 11.69 9.83 -14.96
CA LEU A 168 10.58 10.46 -15.68
C LEU A 168 10.09 11.75 -15.02
N LEU A 169 10.10 11.80 -13.68
CA LEU A 169 9.72 13.01 -12.93
C LEU A 169 10.76 14.12 -13.02
N ALA A 170 12.04 13.77 -13.05
CA ALA A 170 13.16 14.71 -13.16
C ALA A 170 13.41 15.19 -14.60
N ALA A 171 12.64 14.72 -15.56
CA ALA A 171 12.82 15.11 -16.96
C ALA A 171 12.03 16.38 -17.29
N ASP A 172 12.68 17.35 -17.92
CA ASP A 172 12.06 18.58 -18.40
C ASP A 172 11.12 18.38 -19.61
N GLY A 173 10.97 17.15 -20.08
CA GLY A 173 10.13 16.80 -21.23
C GLY A 173 9.99 15.29 -21.47
N PRO A 174 9.29 14.91 -22.56
CA PRO A 174 9.06 13.50 -22.87
C PRO A 174 10.37 12.76 -23.14
N LEU A 175 10.57 11.59 -22.52
CA LEU A 175 11.73 10.71 -22.71
C LEU A 175 11.41 9.57 -23.67
N SER A 176 12.36 9.24 -24.56
CA SER A 176 12.35 7.99 -25.30
C SER A 176 12.79 6.80 -24.42
N THR A 177 12.52 5.59 -24.88
CA THR A 177 12.99 4.36 -24.20
C THR A 177 14.52 4.32 -24.05
N GLN A 178 15.24 4.85 -25.05
CA GLN A 178 16.69 4.89 -25.06
C GLN A 178 17.23 5.88 -24.02
N GLU A 179 16.71 7.12 -24.02
CA GLU A 179 17.10 8.16 -23.06
C GLU A 179 16.79 7.73 -21.60
N LEU A 180 15.67 7.04 -21.39
CA LEU A 180 15.34 6.49 -20.07
C LEU A 180 16.33 5.40 -19.64
N ALA A 181 16.69 4.49 -20.53
CA ALA A 181 17.67 3.44 -20.27
C ALA A 181 19.03 4.02 -19.88
N GLU A 182 19.49 5.03 -20.60
CA GLU A 182 20.75 5.75 -20.33
C GLU A 182 20.74 6.45 -18.99
N ARG A 183 19.64 7.17 -18.65
CA ARG A 183 19.51 7.90 -17.38
C ARG A 183 19.43 6.98 -16.16
N THR A 184 18.85 5.79 -16.31
CA THR A 184 18.61 4.86 -15.20
C THR A 184 19.67 3.76 -15.09
N GLY A 185 20.52 3.59 -16.09
CA GLY A 185 21.51 2.50 -16.15
C GLY A 185 20.90 1.11 -16.39
N VAL A 186 19.60 1.03 -16.73
CA VAL A 186 18.96 -0.25 -17.05
C VAL A 186 19.06 -0.54 -18.56
N SER A 187 18.89 -1.82 -18.94
CA SER A 187 18.84 -2.17 -20.36
C SER A 187 17.63 -1.54 -21.06
N ARG A 188 17.74 -1.23 -22.36
CA ARG A 188 16.65 -0.72 -23.19
C ARG A 188 15.39 -1.61 -23.11
N GLN A 189 15.59 -2.93 -23.08
CA GLN A 189 14.49 -3.90 -22.96
C GLN A 189 13.79 -3.79 -21.59
N THR A 190 14.55 -3.57 -20.54
CA THR A 190 14.02 -3.31 -19.20
C THR A 190 13.23 -1.99 -19.18
N ALA A 191 13.82 -0.89 -19.66
CA ALA A 191 13.14 0.41 -19.74
C ALA A 191 11.80 0.31 -20.51
N GLN A 192 11.79 -0.36 -21.67
CA GLN A 192 10.59 -0.58 -22.48
C GLN A 192 9.51 -1.35 -21.71
N ARG A 193 9.89 -2.38 -20.96
CA ARG A 193 8.96 -3.19 -20.16
C ARG A 193 8.28 -2.36 -19.06
N TYR A 194 9.03 -1.51 -18.36
CA TYR A 194 8.48 -0.61 -17.35
C TYR A 194 7.61 0.49 -17.95
N LEU A 195 8.01 1.10 -19.06
CA LEU A 195 7.21 2.11 -19.76
C LEU A 195 5.86 1.55 -20.21
N LYS A 196 5.81 0.33 -20.76
CA LYS A 196 4.55 -0.33 -21.11
C LYS A 196 3.66 -0.59 -19.88
N LEU A 197 4.24 -0.94 -18.74
CA LEU A 197 3.49 -1.12 -17.51
C LEU A 197 2.90 0.21 -17.04
N LEU A 198 3.70 1.28 -17.03
CA LEU A 198 3.28 2.62 -16.62
C LEU A 198 2.21 3.21 -17.57
N GLU A 199 2.32 2.94 -18.87
CA GLU A 199 1.31 3.31 -19.87
C GLU A 199 -0.02 2.61 -19.60
N ARG A 200 -0.01 1.29 -19.40
CA ARG A 200 -1.21 0.50 -19.08
C ARG A 200 -1.89 0.93 -17.79
N THR A 201 -1.12 1.43 -16.82
CA THR A 201 -1.63 1.93 -15.54
C THR A 201 -1.95 3.43 -15.55
N GLY A 202 -1.86 4.09 -16.72
CA GLY A 202 -2.17 5.51 -16.88
C GLY A 202 -1.20 6.47 -16.20
N ARG A 203 -0.02 5.99 -15.77
CA ARG A 203 0.98 6.80 -15.08
C ARG A 203 1.89 7.59 -16.03
N VAL A 204 1.96 7.18 -17.28
CA VAL A 204 2.67 7.91 -18.34
C VAL A 204 1.77 8.08 -19.55
N ARG A 205 1.97 9.19 -20.25
CA ARG A 205 1.33 9.47 -21.53
C ARG A 205 2.34 9.20 -22.65
N LEU A 206 1.93 8.40 -23.63
CA LEU A 206 2.68 8.19 -24.85
C LEU A 206 2.43 9.34 -25.82
N SER A 207 3.48 9.87 -26.41
CA SER A 207 3.47 10.78 -27.57
C SER A 207 4.37 10.22 -28.68
N LEU A 208 4.06 10.56 -29.92
CA LEU A 208 4.85 10.17 -31.09
C LEU A 208 5.63 11.37 -31.59
N ARG A 209 6.94 11.21 -31.76
CA ARG A 209 7.78 12.17 -32.43
C ARG A 209 8.11 11.65 -33.82
N TYR A 210 7.73 12.41 -34.84
CA TYR A 210 8.04 12.12 -36.24
C TYR A 210 9.38 12.78 -36.59
N GLY A 211 10.33 12.00 -37.10
CA GLY A 211 11.58 12.49 -37.72
C GLY A 211 11.37 12.68 -39.21
N GLU A 212 12.37 13.24 -39.91
CA GLU A 212 12.34 13.48 -41.34
C GLU A 212 12.26 12.17 -42.15
N THR A 213 12.76 11.07 -41.63
CA THR A 213 12.69 9.71 -42.21
C THR A 213 12.63 8.66 -41.09
N GLY A 214 11.78 7.60 -41.27
CA GLY A 214 11.76 6.45 -40.40
C GLY A 214 10.46 6.28 -39.59
N ARG A 215 10.43 5.27 -38.69
CA ARG A 215 9.31 5.02 -37.78
C ARG A 215 9.21 6.12 -36.72
N PRO A 216 8.01 6.55 -36.32
CA PRO A 216 7.83 7.50 -35.23
C PRO A 216 8.48 6.99 -33.95
N GLU A 217 9.19 7.88 -33.26
CA GLU A 217 9.78 7.59 -31.96
C GLU A 217 8.73 7.72 -30.86
N HIS A 218 8.60 6.69 -30.03
CA HIS A 218 7.75 6.71 -28.85
C HIS A 218 8.41 7.50 -27.73
N ARG A 219 7.72 8.52 -27.22
CA ARG A 219 8.15 9.35 -26.11
C ARG A 219 7.12 9.33 -24.98
N TYR A 220 7.60 9.31 -23.76
CA TYR A 220 6.77 9.12 -22.57
C TYR A 220 6.96 10.29 -21.60
N THR A 221 5.84 10.81 -21.10
CA THR A 221 5.81 11.86 -20.08
C THR A 221 5.06 11.34 -18.88
N TRP A 222 5.58 11.61 -17.68
CA TRP A 222 4.87 11.31 -16.45
C TRP A 222 3.58 12.12 -16.38
N VAL A 223 2.47 11.47 -16.01
CA VAL A 223 1.19 12.14 -15.75
C VAL A 223 1.11 12.37 -14.25
N SER A 224 1.33 13.62 -13.83
CA SER A 224 0.96 14.04 -12.48
C SER A 224 -0.56 14.04 -12.43
N SER A 225 -1.17 13.24 -11.56
CA SER A 225 -2.61 13.33 -11.31
C SER A 225 -2.93 14.75 -10.82
N PRO A 226 -4.03 15.36 -11.32
CA PRO A 226 -4.50 16.63 -10.80
C PRO A 226 -4.90 16.52 -9.34
#